data_a127e562ba253cd0f18a7f0a4323a2d7
#
_entry.id   a127e562ba253cd0f18a7f0a4323a2d7
#
_cell.length_a   1.000
_cell.length_b   1.000
_cell.length_c   1.000
_cell.angle_alpha   90.00
_cell.angle_beta   90.00
_cell.angle_gamma   90.00
#
_symmetry.space_group_name_H-M   'P 1'
#
loop_
_entity.id
_entity.type
_entity.pdbx_description
1 polymer ?
#
loop_
_entity_poly.entity_id
_entity_poly.type
_entity_poly.pdbx_seq_one_letter_code
_entity_poly.pdbx_strand_id
1 'polypeptide(L)'
;MKILHNDPKALYMGRYDRTEKETKLFHAGAQVRLKFSGTSLFAVINSSVLWGTLYLGTVVDGEIREIPLSEYNNGMEITVVAAAGLDEGVHEVIIYKRHAANQTLSLISFETDGEFLDPEPLPELKLEVYGDSVCAGEVIEAVEYVGQCDPEDHNSRFDNVWESFVMQTARNLGAQIHNICQGGIAVLNGTGYFHYPDIIGLESTFDKTCYFPEGGEITNWDFGRYCPDIVIIAVGQNDKHDGINDNDDINIADPDYRKKWKDAYKKMVRELDGHYKNSAKFVLTTTVLMHDAEWDNAIEEIKNELNAEGIKAYHNLFSRNGAATPGHPRLPEHNEMAGELTKFIKENVL
;
A
#
# COMPACT_ATOMS: atom_id res chain seq x y z
N MET A 1 -29.96 -5.19 -10.08
CA MET A 1 -29.11 -5.63 -11.22
C MET A 1 -27.84 -6.30 -10.70
N LYS A 2 -27.31 -7.31 -11.41
CA LYS A 2 -26.05 -7.98 -11.03
C LYS A 2 -25.02 -7.87 -12.16
N ILE A 3 -23.74 -7.60 -11.81
CA ILE A 3 -22.59 -7.64 -12.73
C ILE A 3 -21.50 -8.54 -12.15
N LEU A 4 -20.63 -9.07 -13.02
CA LEU A 4 -19.47 -9.86 -12.60
C LEU A 4 -18.26 -8.96 -12.30
N HIS A 5 -17.28 -9.50 -11.60
CA HIS A 5 -16.04 -8.80 -11.25
C HIS A 5 -15.29 -8.20 -12.43
N ASN A 6 -15.48 -8.72 -13.65
CA ASN A 6 -14.78 -8.29 -14.86
C ASN A 6 -15.65 -7.41 -15.79
N ASP A 7 -16.84 -6.99 -15.33
CA ASP A 7 -17.68 -6.05 -16.04
C ASP A 7 -16.95 -4.70 -16.22
N PRO A 8 -17.03 -4.03 -17.38
CA PRO A 8 -16.42 -2.72 -17.58
C PRO A 8 -16.83 -1.63 -16.57
N LYS A 9 -17.99 -1.76 -15.95
CA LYS A 9 -18.48 -0.85 -14.89
C LYS A 9 -17.82 -1.08 -13.53
N ALA A 10 -17.03 -2.15 -13.38
CA ALA A 10 -16.17 -2.38 -12.22
C ALA A 10 -14.76 -1.87 -12.53
N LEU A 11 -14.46 -0.63 -12.10
CA LEU A 11 -13.19 0.06 -12.39
C LEU A 11 -12.16 -0.20 -11.30
N TYR A 12 -11.11 -0.94 -11.62
CA TYR A 12 -10.08 -1.35 -10.68
C TYR A 12 -8.88 -0.40 -10.64
N MET A 13 -8.29 -0.25 -9.45
CA MET A 13 -7.03 0.46 -9.22
C MET A 13 -6.15 -0.37 -8.27
N GLY A 14 -4.84 -0.40 -8.54
CA GLY A 14 -3.87 -1.24 -7.83
C GLY A 14 -3.43 -2.45 -8.65
N ARG A 15 -2.45 -3.23 -8.14
CA ARG A 15 -2.06 -4.50 -8.75
C ARG A 15 -3.06 -5.59 -8.39
N TYR A 16 -3.56 -6.27 -9.40
CA TYR A 16 -4.50 -7.39 -9.25
C TYR A 16 -4.31 -8.45 -10.32
N ASP A 17 -4.68 -9.69 -10.01
CA ASP A 17 -4.84 -10.76 -10.96
C ASP A 17 -6.32 -11.01 -11.26
N ARG A 18 -6.61 -11.37 -12.50
CA ARG A 18 -7.96 -11.64 -12.95
C ARG A 18 -8.02 -13.03 -13.60
N THR A 19 -8.95 -13.84 -13.11
CA THR A 19 -9.31 -15.13 -13.69
C THR A 19 -10.70 -15.06 -14.33
N GLU A 20 -11.21 -16.16 -14.83
CA GLU A 20 -12.61 -16.24 -15.31
C GLU A 20 -13.63 -16.09 -14.17
N LYS A 21 -13.24 -16.40 -12.93
CA LYS A 21 -14.15 -16.49 -11.77
C LYS A 21 -14.08 -15.28 -10.85
N GLU A 22 -12.92 -14.64 -10.72
CA GLU A 22 -12.66 -13.63 -9.70
C GLU A 22 -11.57 -12.65 -10.10
N THR A 23 -11.57 -11.47 -9.46
CA THR A 23 -10.42 -10.54 -9.45
C THR A 23 -9.80 -10.58 -8.05
N LYS A 24 -8.53 -10.97 -7.96
CA LYS A 24 -7.75 -11.06 -6.70
C LYS A 24 -7.00 -9.78 -6.43
N LEU A 25 -7.16 -9.25 -5.22
CA LEU A 25 -6.44 -8.07 -4.71
C LEU A 25 -5.42 -8.54 -3.67
N PHE A 26 -4.13 -8.25 -3.89
CA PHE A 26 -3.04 -8.70 -3.02
C PHE A 26 -2.50 -7.59 -2.12
N HIS A 27 -2.34 -6.40 -2.68
CA HIS A 27 -1.74 -5.26 -2.00
C HIS A 27 -2.77 -4.42 -1.24
N ALA A 28 -2.37 -3.86 -0.10
CA ALA A 28 -3.20 -2.90 0.63
C ALA A 28 -3.53 -1.68 -0.23
N GLY A 29 -4.79 -1.25 -0.23
CA GLY A 29 -5.27 -0.13 -1.05
C GLY A 29 -5.67 -0.51 -2.47
N ALA A 30 -5.43 -1.76 -2.92
CA ALA A 30 -6.02 -2.24 -4.17
C ALA A 30 -7.55 -2.25 -4.05
N GLN A 31 -8.25 -1.79 -5.08
CA GLN A 31 -9.66 -1.44 -4.96
C GLN A 31 -10.45 -1.58 -6.27
N VAL A 32 -11.77 -1.60 -6.12
CA VAL A 32 -12.74 -1.44 -7.20
C VAL A 32 -13.63 -0.25 -6.92
N ARG A 33 -13.91 0.56 -7.94
CA ARG A 33 -14.89 1.65 -7.92
C ARG A 33 -16.11 1.24 -8.71
N LEU A 34 -17.27 1.47 -8.13
CA LEU A 34 -18.61 1.18 -8.70
C LEU A 34 -19.47 2.42 -8.61
N LYS A 35 -20.26 2.68 -9.65
CA LYS A 35 -21.30 3.72 -9.67
C LYS A 35 -22.65 3.05 -9.97
N PHE A 36 -23.68 3.37 -9.21
CA PHE A 36 -24.98 2.75 -9.38
C PHE A 36 -26.12 3.70 -8.98
N SER A 37 -27.33 3.42 -9.46
CA SER A 37 -28.57 3.97 -8.91
C SER A 37 -29.21 2.97 -7.94
N GLY A 38 -30.00 3.44 -7.00
CA GLY A 38 -30.71 2.62 -6.03
C GLY A 38 -30.34 2.94 -4.58
N THR A 39 -30.60 2.03 -3.64
CA THR A 39 -30.43 2.26 -2.19
C THR A 39 -29.44 1.30 -1.54
N SER A 40 -28.93 0.31 -2.30
CA SER A 40 -28.08 -0.74 -1.74
C SER A 40 -27.12 -1.33 -2.76
N LEU A 41 -25.93 -1.74 -2.27
CA LEU A 41 -24.91 -2.47 -3.02
C LEU A 41 -24.41 -3.65 -2.19
N PHE A 42 -24.43 -4.82 -2.80
CA PHE A 42 -23.89 -6.06 -2.25
C PHE A 42 -22.68 -6.50 -3.10
N ALA A 43 -21.68 -7.08 -2.45
CA ALA A 43 -20.55 -7.70 -3.11
C ALA A 43 -20.42 -9.18 -2.71
N VAL A 44 -20.24 -10.06 -3.68
CA VAL A 44 -19.84 -11.44 -3.43
C VAL A 44 -18.33 -11.48 -3.46
N ILE A 45 -17.74 -11.90 -2.36
CA ILE A 45 -16.30 -11.95 -2.16
C ILE A 45 -15.87 -13.33 -1.67
N ASN A 46 -14.59 -13.62 -1.83
CA ASN A 46 -13.90 -14.69 -1.13
C ASN A 46 -12.73 -14.05 -0.38
N SER A 47 -12.70 -14.20 0.93
CA SER A 47 -11.66 -13.63 1.78
C SER A 47 -11.24 -14.62 2.84
N SER A 48 -9.93 -14.70 3.10
CA SER A 48 -9.38 -15.41 4.24
C SER A 48 -8.65 -14.43 5.15
N VAL A 49 -8.89 -14.57 6.44
CA VAL A 49 -8.15 -13.89 7.49
C VAL A 49 -7.03 -14.84 7.92
N LEU A 50 -5.79 -14.51 7.64
CA LEU A 50 -4.63 -15.33 7.97
C LEU A 50 -4.22 -15.11 9.43
N TRP A 51 -4.23 -13.85 9.86
CA TRP A 51 -4.07 -13.45 11.27
C TRP A 51 -4.70 -12.08 11.50
N GLY A 52 -5.03 -11.78 12.76
CA GLY A 52 -5.51 -10.47 13.19
C GLY A 52 -7.03 -10.28 13.13
N THR A 53 -7.45 -9.10 13.50
CA THR A 53 -8.85 -8.63 13.40
C THR A 53 -8.96 -7.76 12.16
N LEU A 54 -9.61 -8.25 11.13
CA LEU A 54 -9.56 -7.64 9.80
C LEU A 54 -10.93 -7.16 9.33
N TYR A 55 -10.87 -6.19 8.43
CA TYR A 55 -12.04 -5.54 7.83
C TYR A 55 -11.87 -5.40 6.32
N LEU A 56 -12.98 -5.41 5.61
CA LEU A 56 -13.07 -4.89 4.25
C LEU A 56 -13.35 -3.39 4.35
N GLY A 57 -12.58 -2.58 3.63
CA GLY A 57 -12.83 -1.15 3.58
C GLY A 57 -13.81 -0.78 2.48
N THR A 58 -14.74 0.14 2.78
CA THR A 58 -15.58 0.76 1.77
C THR A 58 -15.59 2.29 1.93
N VAL A 59 -15.75 2.99 0.81
CA VAL A 59 -16.02 4.43 0.80
C VAL A 59 -17.33 4.62 0.02
N VAL A 60 -18.35 5.12 0.69
CA VAL A 60 -19.69 5.32 0.15
C VAL A 60 -19.96 6.82 0.08
N ASP A 61 -20.05 7.39 -1.11
CA ASP A 61 -20.25 8.84 -1.35
C ASP A 61 -19.26 9.72 -0.57
N GLY A 62 -18.00 9.24 -0.44
CA GLY A 62 -16.94 9.93 0.29
C GLY A 62 -16.83 9.57 1.78
N GLU A 63 -17.78 8.84 2.35
CA GLU A 63 -17.74 8.39 3.74
C GLU A 63 -17.08 7.01 3.88
N ILE A 64 -16.04 6.93 4.73
CA ILE A 64 -15.31 5.70 5.02
C ILE A 64 -16.16 4.81 5.93
N ARG A 65 -16.26 3.53 5.57
CA ARG A 65 -16.94 2.50 6.36
C ARG A 65 -16.09 1.23 6.37
N GLU A 66 -16.37 0.36 7.32
CA GLU A 66 -15.70 -0.93 7.46
C GLU A 66 -16.70 -2.07 7.60
N ILE A 67 -16.34 -3.23 7.07
CA ILE A 67 -17.10 -4.47 7.18
C ILE A 67 -16.22 -5.50 7.87
N PRO A 68 -16.56 -5.99 9.06
CA PRO A 68 -15.74 -6.97 9.77
C PRO A 68 -15.70 -8.29 9.00
N LEU A 69 -14.48 -8.87 8.87
CA LEU A 69 -14.23 -10.12 8.15
C LEU A 69 -13.68 -11.25 9.02
N SER A 70 -13.35 -10.97 10.29
CA SER A 70 -12.69 -11.93 11.19
C SER A 70 -13.48 -13.23 11.41
N GLU A 71 -14.78 -13.21 11.18
CA GLU A 71 -15.67 -14.39 11.28
C GLU A 71 -15.77 -15.19 9.98
N TYR A 72 -15.19 -14.70 8.88
CA TYR A 72 -15.31 -15.29 7.54
C TYR A 72 -13.96 -15.81 7.01
N ASN A 73 -13.20 -16.46 7.84
CA ASN A 73 -11.82 -16.81 7.56
C ASN A 73 -11.58 -18.19 6.97
N ASN A 74 -12.34 -18.65 6.01
CA ASN A 74 -12.13 -19.98 5.42
C ASN A 74 -12.09 -19.99 3.89
N GLY A 75 -11.93 -18.84 3.24
CA GLY A 75 -11.91 -18.74 1.79
C GLY A 75 -13.23 -19.16 1.12
N MET A 76 -14.34 -19.07 1.84
CA MET A 76 -15.67 -19.32 1.28
C MET A 76 -16.21 -18.07 0.60
N GLU A 77 -17.04 -18.28 -0.42
CA GLU A 77 -17.80 -17.18 -1.02
C GLU A 77 -18.86 -16.70 -0.04
N ILE A 78 -18.84 -15.41 0.25
CA ILE A 78 -19.82 -14.73 1.09
C ILE A 78 -20.36 -13.50 0.39
N THR A 79 -21.58 -13.13 0.73
CA THR A 79 -22.16 -11.85 0.31
C THR A 79 -22.02 -10.85 1.45
N VAL A 80 -21.38 -9.73 1.18
CA VAL A 80 -21.24 -8.61 2.11
C VAL A 80 -22.08 -7.43 1.66
N VAL A 81 -22.56 -6.65 2.62
CA VAL A 81 -23.31 -5.41 2.38
C VAL A 81 -22.28 -4.29 2.22
N ALA A 82 -21.96 -3.92 0.99
CA ALA A 82 -21.01 -2.84 0.72
C ALA A 82 -21.63 -1.45 1.01
N ALA A 83 -22.92 -1.30 0.74
CA ALA A 83 -23.71 -0.13 1.12
C ALA A 83 -25.19 -0.52 1.26
N ALA A 84 -25.92 0.07 2.20
CA ALA A 84 -27.35 -0.10 2.35
C ALA A 84 -27.99 1.08 3.08
N GLY A 85 -29.30 1.25 2.88
CA GLY A 85 -30.08 2.32 3.51
C GLY A 85 -29.73 3.70 2.98
N LEU A 86 -29.24 3.78 1.75
CA LEU A 86 -29.00 5.04 1.06
C LEU A 86 -30.33 5.64 0.59
N ASP A 87 -30.34 6.95 0.36
CA ASP A 87 -31.47 7.59 -0.31
C ASP A 87 -31.58 7.10 -1.76
N GLU A 88 -32.75 7.20 -2.35
CA GLU A 88 -32.91 6.93 -3.78
C GLU A 88 -32.08 7.92 -4.60
N GLY A 89 -31.12 7.41 -5.38
CA GLY A 89 -30.22 8.28 -6.14
C GLY A 89 -29.08 7.55 -6.82
N VAL A 90 -28.12 8.33 -7.26
CA VAL A 90 -26.87 7.83 -7.83
C VAL A 90 -25.78 7.89 -6.77
N HIS A 91 -25.11 6.76 -6.58
CA HIS A 91 -24.09 6.59 -5.55
C HIS A 91 -22.78 6.10 -6.15
N GLU A 92 -21.66 6.46 -5.50
CA GLU A 92 -20.35 5.92 -5.76
C GLU A 92 -19.87 5.10 -4.56
N VAL A 93 -19.40 3.89 -4.82
CA VAL A 93 -18.81 3.03 -3.79
C VAL A 93 -17.44 2.55 -4.25
N ILE A 94 -16.46 2.74 -3.39
CA ILE A 94 -15.14 2.11 -3.51
C ILE A 94 -15.09 0.96 -2.51
N ILE A 95 -14.72 -0.23 -2.97
CA ILE A 95 -14.42 -1.38 -2.11
C ILE A 95 -12.92 -1.60 -2.21
N TYR A 96 -12.20 -1.55 -1.08
CA TYR A 96 -10.74 -1.67 -1.06
C TYR A 96 -10.25 -2.70 -0.06
N LYS A 97 -9.11 -3.32 -0.41
CA LYS A 97 -8.36 -4.18 0.50
C LYS A 97 -7.69 -3.31 1.56
N ARG A 98 -8.17 -3.41 2.81
CA ARG A 98 -7.76 -2.53 3.91
C ARG A 98 -6.41 -2.89 4.50
N HIS A 99 -6.05 -4.17 4.46
CA HIS A 99 -4.88 -4.76 5.10
C HIS A 99 -3.88 -5.32 4.07
N ALA A 100 -2.67 -5.60 4.53
CA ALA A 100 -1.59 -6.19 3.73
C ALA A 100 -1.70 -7.74 3.62
N ALA A 101 -0.60 -8.49 3.72
CA ALA A 101 -0.57 -9.94 3.50
C ALA A 101 -1.34 -10.78 4.53
N ASN A 102 -1.77 -10.19 5.64
CA ASN A 102 -2.63 -10.86 6.62
C ASN A 102 -4.07 -11.14 6.14
N GLN A 103 -4.40 -10.67 4.94
CA GLN A 103 -5.70 -10.88 4.30
C GLN A 103 -5.54 -11.35 2.86
N THR A 104 -6.32 -12.35 2.44
CA THR A 104 -6.61 -12.60 1.03
C THR A 104 -7.96 -12.01 0.66
N LEU A 105 -8.11 -11.47 -0.55
CA LEU A 105 -9.36 -10.88 -1.01
C LEU A 105 -9.56 -11.11 -2.51
N SER A 106 -10.66 -11.76 -2.85
CA SER A 106 -11.15 -11.92 -4.24
C SER A 106 -12.53 -11.32 -4.36
N LEU A 107 -12.76 -10.59 -5.44
CA LEU A 107 -14.06 -10.02 -5.80
C LEU A 107 -14.68 -10.87 -6.92
N ILE A 108 -15.95 -11.28 -6.77
CA ILE A 108 -16.63 -12.22 -7.66
C ILE A 108 -17.74 -11.54 -8.45
N SER A 109 -18.64 -10.82 -7.76
CA SER A 109 -19.75 -10.12 -8.40
C SER A 109 -20.29 -9.02 -7.50
N PHE A 110 -21.06 -8.11 -8.11
CA PHE A 110 -21.72 -7.01 -7.44
C PHE A 110 -23.20 -6.99 -7.79
N GLU A 111 -24.05 -6.61 -6.83
CA GLU A 111 -25.51 -6.56 -7.00
C GLU A 111 -26.07 -5.30 -6.35
N THR A 112 -26.95 -4.60 -7.07
CA THR A 112 -27.71 -3.45 -6.58
C THR A 112 -29.20 -3.65 -6.84
N ASP A 113 -30.04 -3.01 -6.03
CA ASP A 113 -31.49 -2.93 -6.24
C ASP A 113 -31.88 -2.05 -7.45
N GLY A 114 -30.97 -1.22 -7.95
CA GLY A 114 -31.13 -0.42 -9.15
C GLY A 114 -30.26 -0.88 -10.33
N GLU A 115 -29.55 0.05 -10.97
CA GLU A 115 -28.73 -0.17 -12.16
C GLU A 115 -27.28 0.27 -11.93
N PHE A 116 -26.30 -0.48 -12.51
CA PHE A 116 -24.93 -0.03 -12.56
C PHE A 116 -24.74 1.00 -13.68
N LEU A 117 -24.00 2.05 -13.38
CA LEU A 117 -23.64 3.15 -14.26
C LEU A 117 -22.12 3.11 -14.56
N ASP A 118 -21.69 3.86 -15.58
CA ASP A 118 -20.27 4.01 -15.85
C ASP A 118 -19.61 4.86 -14.75
N PRO A 119 -18.58 4.36 -14.06
CA PRO A 119 -17.88 5.15 -13.06
C PRO A 119 -17.06 6.27 -13.73
N GLU A 120 -16.74 7.31 -12.96
CA GLU A 120 -15.82 8.33 -13.44
C GLU A 120 -14.44 7.70 -13.75
N PRO A 121 -13.77 8.13 -14.82
CA PRO A 121 -12.46 7.59 -15.19
C PRO A 121 -11.44 7.84 -14.07
N LEU A 122 -10.43 6.96 -13.97
CA LEU A 122 -9.32 7.19 -13.05
C LEU A 122 -8.55 8.46 -13.44
N PRO A 123 -7.98 9.19 -12.46
CA PRO A 123 -7.12 10.35 -12.73
C PRO A 123 -5.99 10.05 -13.72
N GLU A 124 -5.52 11.07 -14.44
CA GLU A 124 -4.42 10.92 -15.39
C GLU A 124 -3.07 10.73 -14.69
N LEU A 125 -2.80 11.52 -13.64
CA LEU A 125 -1.56 11.41 -12.85
C LEU A 125 -1.49 10.04 -12.15
N LYS A 126 -0.35 9.37 -12.27
CA LYS A 126 -0.13 8.00 -11.81
C LYS A 126 0.99 7.92 -10.80
N LEU A 127 0.66 7.43 -9.61
CA LEU A 127 1.63 7.14 -8.55
C LEU A 127 1.81 5.65 -8.37
N GLU A 128 3.02 5.21 -8.11
CA GLU A 128 3.32 3.88 -7.59
C GLU A 128 4.16 4.02 -6.31
N VAL A 129 3.84 3.23 -5.30
CA VAL A 129 4.48 3.33 -3.98
C VAL A 129 5.03 1.97 -3.58
N TYR A 130 6.28 1.93 -3.16
CA TYR A 130 6.93 0.81 -2.49
C TYR A 130 7.23 1.22 -1.07
N GLY A 131 6.70 0.51 -0.10
CA GLY A 131 6.83 0.91 1.30
C GLY A 131 6.54 -0.23 2.28
N ASP A 132 6.61 0.10 3.55
CA ASP A 132 6.39 -0.81 4.67
C ASP A 132 5.04 -0.57 5.38
N SER A 133 4.99 -0.88 6.68
CA SER A 133 3.81 -0.74 7.55
C SER A 133 3.24 0.68 7.57
N VAL A 134 4.10 1.71 7.51
CA VAL A 134 3.65 3.10 7.52
C VAL A 134 2.85 3.41 6.24
N CYS A 135 3.32 2.92 5.09
CA CYS A 135 2.59 3.06 3.82
C CYS A 135 1.34 2.17 3.77
N ALA A 136 1.35 1.02 4.46
CA ALA A 136 0.19 0.13 4.59
C ALA A 136 -0.86 0.66 5.59
N GLY A 137 -0.52 1.69 6.38
CA GLY A 137 -1.42 2.28 7.37
C GLY A 137 -1.66 1.41 8.60
N GLU A 138 -0.62 0.65 9.02
CA GLU A 138 -0.71 -0.16 10.22
C GLU A 138 -0.82 0.72 11.47
N VAL A 139 -1.67 0.31 12.39
CA VAL A 139 -1.95 0.97 13.69
C VAL A 139 -2.42 2.43 13.58
N ILE A 140 -2.73 2.92 12.39
CA ILE A 140 -3.03 4.33 12.09
C ILE A 140 -4.24 4.87 12.88
N GLU A 141 -5.25 4.04 13.13
CA GLU A 141 -6.49 4.44 13.82
C GLU A 141 -6.35 4.40 15.35
N ALA A 142 -5.23 3.97 15.91
CA ALA A 142 -4.97 4.00 17.35
C ALA A 142 -4.62 5.43 17.82
N VAL A 143 -5.49 6.41 17.55
CA VAL A 143 -5.25 7.85 17.78
C VAL A 143 -5.05 8.21 19.27
N GLU A 144 -5.57 7.40 20.18
CA GLU A 144 -5.39 7.57 21.62
C GLU A 144 -3.94 7.29 22.06
N TYR A 145 -3.15 6.63 21.19
CA TYR A 145 -1.76 6.24 21.44
C TYR A 145 -0.75 7.16 20.71
N VAL A 146 -1.15 8.35 20.29
CA VAL A 146 -0.20 9.34 19.75
C VAL A 146 0.87 9.64 20.79
N GLY A 147 2.16 9.54 20.39
CA GLY A 147 3.31 9.72 21.29
C GLY A 147 3.58 8.55 22.25
N GLN A 148 2.92 7.41 22.07
CA GLN A 148 3.08 6.21 22.86
C GLN A 148 3.44 5.01 21.96
N CYS A 149 3.95 3.94 22.55
CA CYS A 149 4.13 2.66 21.85
C CYS A 149 2.79 2.13 21.31
N ASP A 150 2.86 1.19 20.38
CA ASP A 150 1.68 0.52 19.87
C ASP A 150 0.93 -0.20 20.99
N PRO A 151 -0.43 -0.24 20.95
CA PRO A 151 -1.19 -1.04 21.91
C PRO A 151 -0.77 -2.51 21.82
N GLU A 152 -0.47 -3.15 22.97
CA GLU A 152 0.06 -4.53 23.00
C GLU A 152 -0.84 -5.53 22.25
N ASP A 153 -2.15 -5.39 22.35
CA ASP A 153 -3.14 -6.30 21.73
C ASP A 153 -3.86 -5.69 20.54
N HIS A 154 -3.18 -4.84 19.74
CA HIS A 154 -3.87 -4.18 18.60
C HIS A 154 -4.33 -5.18 17.53
N ASN A 155 -3.57 -6.23 17.27
CA ASN A 155 -3.92 -7.36 16.41
C ASN A 155 -4.53 -6.94 15.06
N SER A 156 -3.93 -5.95 14.41
CA SER A 156 -4.33 -5.33 13.13
C SER A 156 -5.69 -4.60 13.10
N ARG A 157 -6.41 -4.52 14.21
CA ARG A 157 -7.74 -3.87 14.25
C ARG A 157 -7.72 -2.37 13.95
N PHE A 158 -6.57 -1.72 14.12
CA PHE A 158 -6.39 -0.29 13.87
C PHE A 158 -5.74 0.03 12.53
N ASP A 159 -5.50 -0.99 11.70
CA ASP A 159 -4.89 -0.80 10.39
C ASP A 159 -5.92 -0.23 9.42
N ASN A 160 -5.54 0.80 8.68
CA ASN A 160 -6.37 1.37 7.62
C ASN A 160 -5.52 2.05 6.55
N VAL A 161 -5.23 1.33 5.48
CA VAL A 161 -4.44 1.86 4.37
C VAL A 161 -5.06 3.10 3.72
N TRP A 162 -6.38 3.23 3.70
CA TRP A 162 -7.07 4.38 3.10
C TRP A 162 -6.62 5.71 3.71
N GLU A 163 -6.35 5.70 5.00
CA GLU A 163 -5.88 6.86 5.75
C GLU A 163 -4.35 6.99 5.77
N SER A 164 -3.61 6.07 5.14
CA SER A 164 -2.15 6.19 5.06
C SER A 164 -1.72 7.46 4.30
N PHE A 165 -0.57 8.01 4.68
CA PHE A 165 -0.07 9.25 4.09
C PHE A 165 0.10 9.18 2.57
N VAL A 166 0.43 8.01 2.02
CA VAL A 166 0.58 7.82 0.57
C VAL A 166 -0.76 7.83 -0.15
N MET A 167 -1.79 7.20 0.42
CA MET A 167 -3.14 7.23 -0.13
C MET A 167 -3.76 8.64 -0.03
N GLN A 168 -3.50 9.35 1.04
CA GLN A 168 -3.90 10.76 1.19
C GLN A 168 -3.14 11.65 0.20
N THR A 169 -1.83 11.45 0.02
CA THR A 169 -1.03 12.19 -0.98
C THR A 169 -1.58 12.00 -2.38
N ALA A 170 -1.95 10.76 -2.76
CA ALA A 170 -2.57 10.50 -4.05
C ALA A 170 -3.89 11.28 -4.23
N ARG A 171 -4.77 11.27 -3.21
CA ARG A 171 -6.02 12.06 -3.24
C ARG A 171 -5.75 13.57 -3.33
N ASN A 172 -4.78 14.10 -2.58
CA ASN A 172 -4.41 15.52 -2.58
C ASN A 172 -3.80 16.00 -3.91
N LEU A 173 -3.21 15.08 -4.68
CA LEU A 173 -2.66 15.32 -6.00
C LEU A 173 -3.69 15.07 -7.13
N GLY A 174 -4.85 14.52 -6.81
CA GLY A 174 -5.80 14.05 -7.82
C GLY A 174 -5.19 12.94 -8.68
N ALA A 175 -4.52 11.98 -8.07
CA ALA A 175 -3.79 10.90 -8.74
C ALA A 175 -4.41 9.52 -8.46
N GLN A 176 -4.27 8.61 -9.41
CA GLN A 176 -4.41 7.19 -9.15
C GLN A 176 -3.14 6.64 -8.50
N ILE A 177 -3.25 5.53 -7.76
CA ILE A 177 -2.13 4.96 -7.00
C ILE A 177 -2.12 3.43 -7.06
N HIS A 178 -0.93 2.86 -7.28
CA HIS A 178 -0.60 1.49 -6.97
C HIS A 178 0.24 1.47 -5.70
N ASN A 179 -0.31 0.96 -4.60
CA ASN A 179 0.35 0.91 -3.30
C ASN A 179 0.91 -0.50 -3.07
N ILE A 180 2.22 -0.69 -3.26
CA ILE A 180 2.94 -1.97 -3.11
C ILE A 180 3.65 -1.92 -1.76
N CYS A 181 2.86 -1.99 -0.68
CA CYS A 181 3.35 -1.83 0.68
C CYS A 181 3.02 -3.06 1.52
N GLN A 182 3.96 -3.42 2.40
CA GLN A 182 3.85 -4.56 3.29
C GLN A 182 4.47 -4.26 4.65
N GLY A 183 3.73 -4.50 5.72
CA GLY A 183 4.23 -4.36 7.08
C GLY A 183 5.47 -5.19 7.35
N GLY A 184 6.43 -4.60 8.03
CA GLY A 184 7.68 -5.25 8.40
C GLY A 184 8.67 -5.49 7.26
N ILE A 185 8.35 -5.13 6.00
CA ILE A 185 9.25 -5.37 4.88
C ILE A 185 10.47 -4.45 4.93
N ALA A 186 11.63 -5.00 4.64
CA ALA A 186 12.89 -4.29 4.44
C ALA A 186 13.35 -4.43 2.97
N VAL A 187 14.48 -3.83 2.59
CA VAL A 187 14.99 -3.92 1.23
C VAL A 187 15.52 -5.33 0.91
N LEU A 188 16.31 -5.90 1.81
CA LEU A 188 16.98 -7.19 1.59
C LEU A 188 16.20 -8.36 2.17
N ASN A 189 16.26 -9.52 1.51
CA ASN A 189 15.83 -10.77 2.12
C ASN A 189 16.67 -11.08 3.37
N GLY A 190 16.03 -11.65 4.38
CA GLY A 190 16.65 -11.95 5.66
C GLY A 190 16.70 -10.76 6.61
N THR A 191 16.26 -9.57 6.21
CA THR A 191 16.15 -8.39 7.08
C THR A 191 14.70 -7.92 7.19
N GLY A 192 14.37 -7.22 8.28
CA GLY A 192 13.00 -6.84 8.59
C GLY A 192 12.21 -7.95 9.28
N TYR A 193 10.89 -7.85 9.24
CA TYR A 193 9.96 -8.69 10.02
C TYR A 193 8.98 -9.49 9.16
N PHE A 194 8.94 -9.23 7.84
CA PHE A 194 7.92 -9.82 7.00
C PHE A 194 8.20 -11.29 6.68
N HIS A 195 7.24 -12.16 6.96
CA HIS A 195 7.22 -13.60 6.64
C HIS A 195 8.25 -14.45 7.42
N TYR A 196 8.33 -14.26 8.75
CA TYR A 196 9.16 -15.09 9.63
C TYR A 196 8.74 -16.59 9.57
N PRO A 197 9.68 -17.58 9.56
CA PRO A 197 11.14 -17.41 9.65
C PRO A 197 11.84 -17.15 8.31
N ASP A 198 11.17 -17.31 7.19
CA ASP A 198 11.73 -17.10 5.85
C ASP A 198 11.52 -15.64 5.44
N ILE A 199 12.29 -14.73 6.05
CA ILE A 199 12.10 -13.29 5.87
C ILE A 199 12.27 -12.87 4.41
N ILE A 200 11.23 -12.24 3.87
CA ILE A 200 11.13 -11.79 2.49
C ILE A 200 11.33 -10.26 2.44
N GLY A 201 12.30 -9.83 1.64
CA GLY A 201 12.58 -8.41 1.38
C GLY A 201 11.94 -7.89 0.09
N LEU A 202 11.95 -6.58 -0.04
CA LEU A 202 11.40 -5.88 -1.20
C LEU A 202 12.11 -6.30 -2.51
N GLU A 203 13.41 -6.65 -2.46
CA GLU A 203 14.17 -7.16 -3.62
C GLU A 203 13.52 -8.38 -4.28
N SER A 204 12.69 -9.15 -3.55
CA SER A 204 11.97 -10.33 -4.05
C SER A 204 10.49 -10.08 -4.37
N THR A 205 9.94 -8.92 -4.00
CA THR A 205 8.50 -8.67 -4.07
C THR A 205 8.11 -7.47 -4.95
N PHE A 206 9.03 -6.55 -5.24
CA PHE A 206 8.71 -5.32 -5.95
C PHE A 206 8.11 -5.54 -7.35
N ASP A 207 8.46 -6.64 -8.01
CA ASP A 207 8.01 -7.03 -9.34
C ASP A 207 6.86 -8.05 -9.33
N LYS A 208 6.20 -8.24 -8.18
CA LYS A 208 5.14 -9.26 -8.03
C LYS A 208 3.74 -8.66 -8.01
N THR A 209 2.77 -9.45 -8.46
CA THR A 209 1.34 -9.25 -8.19
C THR A 209 0.95 -10.00 -6.93
N CYS A 210 1.04 -11.32 -6.92
CA CYS A 210 1.02 -12.11 -5.68
C CYS A 210 2.45 -12.21 -5.15
N TYR A 211 2.70 -11.70 -3.95
CA TYR A 211 4.04 -11.53 -3.39
C TYR A 211 4.28 -12.33 -2.10
N PHE A 212 3.25 -12.98 -1.56
CA PHE A 212 3.34 -13.76 -0.33
C PHE A 212 2.73 -15.15 -0.52
N PRO A 213 3.33 -16.20 0.06
CA PRO A 213 2.95 -17.60 -0.20
C PRO A 213 1.49 -17.91 0.15
N GLU A 214 0.97 -17.36 1.25
CA GLU A 214 -0.40 -17.59 1.71
C GLU A 214 -1.43 -16.94 0.78
N GLY A 215 -1.03 -15.99 -0.07
CA GLY A 215 -1.87 -15.38 -1.12
C GLY A 215 -2.13 -16.32 -2.30
N GLY A 216 -1.30 -17.36 -2.44
CA GLY A 216 -1.37 -18.32 -3.54
C GLY A 216 -0.04 -18.46 -4.28
N GLU A 217 -0.09 -18.88 -5.53
CA GLU A 217 1.10 -18.95 -6.39
C GLU A 217 1.70 -17.53 -6.57
N ILE A 218 3.01 -17.43 -6.37
CA ILE A 218 3.72 -16.15 -6.58
C ILE A 218 3.70 -15.80 -8.06
N THR A 219 3.16 -14.62 -8.41
CA THR A 219 3.01 -14.19 -9.80
C THR A 219 3.74 -12.88 -10.06
N ASN A 220 4.30 -12.75 -11.26
CA ASN A 220 4.97 -11.52 -11.66
C ASN A 220 3.95 -10.45 -12.09
N TRP A 221 4.28 -9.18 -11.81
CA TRP A 221 3.54 -8.06 -12.32
C TRP A 221 3.89 -7.79 -13.79
N ASP A 222 2.87 -7.56 -14.60
CA ASP A 222 3.03 -7.06 -15.96
C ASP A 222 3.12 -5.52 -15.94
N PHE A 223 4.33 -4.99 -15.96
CA PHE A 223 4.60 -3.55 -15.98
C PHE A 223 4.02 -2.81 -17.20
N GLY A 224 3.63 -3.55 -18.24
CA GLY A 224 2.90 -2.97 -19.38
C GLY A 224 1.49 -2.48 -19.06
N ARG A 225 0.90 -2.94 -17.93
CA ARG A 225 -0.45 -2.56 -17.51
C ARG A 225 -0.52 -1.21 -16.82
N TYR A 226 0.59 -0.72 -16.26
CA TYR A 226 0.64 0.55 -15.53
C TYR A 226 2.04 1.15 -15.59
N CYS A 227 2.13 2.37 -16.11
CA CYS A 227 3.37 3.14 -16.14
C CYS A 227 3.17 4.40 -15.28
N PRO A 228 3.76 4.48 -14.09
CA PRO A 228 3.61 5.63 -13.20
C PRO A 228 4.38 6.85 -13.70
N ASP A 229 3.88 8.04 -13.38
CA ASP A 229 4.61 9.29 -13.55
C ASP A 229 5.62 9.49 -12.40
N ILE A 230 5.23 9.06 -11.20
CA ILE A 230 6.03 9.18 -9.98
C ILE A 230 6.04 7.85 -9.23
N VAL A 231 7.23 7.40 -8.87
CA VAL A 231 7.46 6.24 -7.99
C VAL A 231 7.96 6.77 -6.64
N ILE A 232 7.24 6.46 -5.58
CA ILE A 232 7.65 6.77 -4.20
C ILE A 232 8.22 5.51 -3.58
N ILE A 233 9.43 5.57 -3.03
CA ILE A 233 10.06 4.46 -2.32
C ILE A 233 10.31 4.90 -0.88
N ALA A 234 9.50 4.36 0.04
CA ALA A 234 9.47 4.73 1.44
C ALA A 234 9.84 3.53 2.31
N VAL A 235 11.12 3.16 2.28
CA VAL A 235 11.71 2.03 3.01
C VAL A 235 13.09 2.39 3.56
N GLY A 236 13.56 1.63 4.57
CA GLY A 236 14.85 1.83 5.23
C GLY A 236 14.74 1.74 6.76
N GLN A 237 13.55 1.94 7.31
CA GLN A 237 13.34 1.96 8.77
C GLN A 237 13.25 0.56 9.40
N ASN A 238 12.96 -0.49 8.64
CA ASN A 238 12.97 -1.88 9.10
C ASN A 238 14.31 -2.58 8.88
N ASP A 239 15.21 -1.97 8.11
CA ASP A 239 16.43 -2.61 7.60
C ASP A 239 17.52 -2.82 8.65
N LYS A 240 17.38 -2.23 9.85
CA LYS A 240 18.26 -2.50 10.99
C LYS A 240 17.98 -3.84 11.67
N HIS A 241 16.80 -4.43 11.44
CA HIS A 241 16.41 -5.70 12.03
C HIS A 241 16.98 -6.88 11.26
N ASP A 242 17.81 -7.68 11.91
CA ASP A 242 18.26 -8.97 11.41
C ASP A 242 17.16 -10.01 11.65
N GLY A 243 16.36 -10.26 10.65
CA GLY A 243 15.23 -11.16 10.74
C GLY A 243 15.65 -12.64 10.93
N ILE A 244 16.90 -12.99 10.65
CA ILE A 244 17.43 -14.35 10.85
C ILE A 244 17.78 -14.57 12.32
N ASN A 245 18.43 -13.59 12.95
CA ASN A 245 18.86 -13.66 14.34
C ASN A 245 17.88 -13.01 15.33
N ASP A 246 16.79 -12.43 14.81
CA ASP A 246 15.72 -11.77 15.57
C ASP A 246 16.25 -10.69 16.53
N ASN A 247 17.05 -9.76 16.00
CA ASN A 247 17.61 -8.63 16.74
C ASN A 247 17.80 -7.38 15.85
N ASP A 248 18.00 -6.22 16.49
CA ASP A 248 18.19 -4.91 15.83
C ASP A 248 19.68 -4.54 15.72
N ASP A 249 20.57 -5.46 15.38
CA ASP A 249 22.01 -5.27 15.40
C ASP A 249 22.61 -4.81 14.08
N ILE A 250 21.82 -4.72 13.00
CA ILE A 250 22.34 -4.26 11.71
C ILE A 250 22.68 -2.77 11.77
N ASN A 251 23.94 -2.47 11.46
CA ASN A 251 24.45 -1.11 11.46
C ASN A 251 24.76 -0.64 10.03
N ILE A 252 23.98 0.30 9.51
CA ILE A 252 24.17 0.90 8.20
C ILE A 252 25.45 1.75 8.10
N ALA A 253 26.08 2.10 9.22
CA ALA A 253 27.40 2.75 9.20
C ALA A 253 28.56 1.78 8.89
N ASP A 254 28.33 0.45 8.94
CA ASP A 254 29.27 -0.54 8.42
C ASP A 254 29.41 -0.38 6.90
N PRO A 255 30.61 -0.14 6.36
CA PRO A 255 30.78 0.17 4.94
C PRO A 255 30.39 -0.96 3.98
N ASP A 256 30.60 -2.22 4.39
CA ASP A 256 30.29 -3.38 3.56
C ASP A 256 28.77 -3.63 3.52
N TYR A 257 28.12 -3.50 4.69
CA TYR A 257 26.65 -3.61 4.74
C TYR A 257 25.99 -2.44 4.00
N ARG A 258 26.44 -1.20 4.23
CA ARG A 258 25.94 0.01 3.53
C ARG A 258 26.04 -0.16 2.01
N LYS A 259 27.17 -0.65 1.53
CA LYS A 259 27.37 -0.92 0.11
C LYS A 259 26.38 -1.95 -0.42
N LYS A 260 26.24 -3.10 0.28
CA LYS A 260 25.30 -4.17 -0.10
C LYS A 260 23.86 -3.64 -0.19
N TRP A 261 23.43 -2.92 0.84
CA TRP A 261 22.08 -2.36 0.92
C TRP A 261 21.81 -1.34 -0.18
N LYS A 262 22.72 -0.38 -0.37
CA LYS A 262 22.63 0.62 -1.44
C LYS A 262 22.59 -0.01 -2.82
N ASP A 263 23.39 -1.05 -3.06
CA ASP A 263 23.43 -1.72 -4.36
C ASP A 263 22.11 -2.45 -4.66
N ALA A 264 21.48 -3.09 -3.66
CA ALA A 264 20.16 -3.72 -3.82
C ALA A 264 19.07 -2.66 -4.06
N TYR A 265 19.07 -1.59 -3.30
CA TYR A 265 18.12 -0.49 -3.48
C TYR A 265 18.22 0.13 -4.89
N LYS A 266 19.44 0.49 -5.32
CA LYS A 266 19.69 1.03 -6.68
C LYS A 266 19.35 0.04 -7.78
N LYS A 267 19.59 -1.26 -7.57
CA LYS A 267 19.22 -2.30 -8.53
C LYS A 267 17.71 -2.27 -8.77
N MET A 268 16.91 -2.26 -7.70
CA MET A 268 15.45 -2.17 -7.81
C MET A 268 15.03 -0.90 -8.57
N VAL A 269 15.58 0.27 -8.24
CA VAL A 269 15.24 1.52 -8.94
C VAL A 269 15.59 1.46 -10.42
N ARG A 270 16.76 0.92 -10.80
CA ARG A 270 17.18 0.77 -12.21
C ARG A 270 16.26 -0.18 -12.98
N GLU A 271 15.84 -1.28 -12.36
CA GLU A 271 14.91 -2.23 -12.97
C GLU A 271 13.54 -1.59 -13.20
N LEU A 272 13.02 -0.85 -12.21
CA LEU A 272 11.78 -0.09 -12.34
C LEU A 272 11.89 1.00 -13.43
N ASP A 273 12.96 1.77 -13.45
CA ASP A 273 13.19 2.80 -14.46
C ASP A 273 13.22 2.21 -15.89
N GLY A 274 13.90 1.07 -16.04
CA GLY A 274 13.91 0.31 -17.30
C GLY A 274 12.51 -0.16 -17.73
N HIS A 275 11.71 -0.68 -16.82
CA HIS A 275 10.32 -1.07 -17.09
C HIS A 275 9.45 0.12 -17.51
N TYR A 276 9.67 1.29 -16.93
CA TYR A 276 8.95 2.53 -17.25
C TYR A 276 9.61 3.36 -18.35
N LYS A 277 10.57 2.78 -19.08
CA LYS A 277 11.22 3.40 -20.26
C LYS A 277 11.86 4.76 -19.94
N ASN A 278 12.44 4.88 -18.75
CA ASN A 278 13.09 6.08 -18.22
C ASN A 278 12.17 7.32 -18.16
N SER A 279 10.86 7.10 -17.98
CA SER A 279 9.87 8.18 -17.93
C SER A 279 9.47 8.56 -16.49
N ALA A 280 9.59 7.65 -15.54
CA ALA A 280 9.19 7.87 -14.16
C ALA A 280 10.18 8.79 -13.42
N LYS A 281 9.66 9.49 -12.39
CA LYS A 281 10.45 10.25 -11.42
C LYS A 281 10.39 9.53 -10.08
N PHE A 282 11.52 9.35 -9.42
CA PHE A 282 11.62 8.59 -8.17
C PHE A 282 11.72 9.53 -6.97
N VAL A 283 10.82 9.41 -6.01
CA VAL A 283 10.88 10.09 -4.72
C VAL A 283 11.29 9.07 -3.67
N LEU A 284 12.50 9.20 -3.17
CA LEU A 284 13.07 8.33 -2.14
C LEU A 284 12.86 8.97 -0.78
N THR A 285 12.41 8.22 0.20
CA THR A 285 12.15 8.72 1.55
C THR A 285 12.20 7.59 2.57
N THR A 286 12.38 7.91 3.82
CA THR A 286 11.91 7.15 4.97
C THR A 286 10.62 7.80 5.47
N THR A 287 10.26 7.62 6.73
CA THR A 287 9.07 8.24 7.33
C THR A 287 9.38 8.86 8.69
N VAL A 288 8.35 9.31 9.38
CA VAL A 288 8.50 9.81 10.76
C VAL A 288 8.69 8.69 11.79
N LEU A 289 8.50 7.42 11.42
CA LEU A 289 8.80 6.27 12.28
C LEU A 289 10.26 6.33 12.75
N MET A 290 10.49 6.02 14.02
CA MET A 290 11.83 6.11 14.64
C MET A 290 12.86 5.24 13.92
N HIS A 291 13.93 5.88 13.44
CA HIS A 291 15.07 5.21 12.82
C HIS A 291 16.35 6.06 12.98
N ASP A 292 17.51 5.46 12.70
CA ASP A 292 18.77 6.16 12.68
C ASP A 292 18.90 7.02 11.41
N ALA A 293 19.30 8.27 11.54
CA ALA A 293 19.52 9.20 10.44
C ALA A 293 20.59 8.74 9.42
N GLU A 294 21.42 7.76 9.77
CA GLU A 294 22.38 7.17 8.82
C GLU A 294 21.68 6.44 7.66
N TRP A 295 20.44 5.96 7.85
CA TRP A 295 19.63 5.43 6.76
C TRP A 295 19.23 6.54 5.78
N ASP A 296 18.88 7.73 6.26
CA ASP A 296 18.55 8.89 5.42
C ASP A 296 19.78 9.37 4.64
N ASN A 297 20.95 9.38 5.29
CA ASN A 297 22.21 9.69 4.63
C ASN A 297 22.52 8.69 3.50
N ALA A 298 22.26 7.41 3.71
CA ALA A 298 22.45 6.40 2.67
C ALA A 298 21.48 6.59 1.49
N ILE A 299 20.22 6.99 1.76
CA ILE A 299 19.24 7.31 0.71
C ILE A 299 19.66 8.57 -0.08
N GLU A 300 20.18 9.60 0.60
CA GLU A 300 20.71 10.78 -0.08
C GLU A 300 21.88 10.43 -1.02
N GLU A 301 22.77 9.53 -0.59
CA GLU A 301 23.84 9.01 -1.45
C GLU A 301 23.27 8.26 -2.66
N ILE A 302 22.28 7.38 -2.45
CA ILE A 302 21.58 6.65 -3.53
C ILE A 302 20.99 7.63 -4.53
N LYS A 303 20.28 8.66 -4.07
CA LYS A 303 19.70 9.70 -4.93
C LYS A 303 20.76 10.38 -5.78
N ASN A 304 21.91 10.74 -5.20
CA ASN A 304 23.01 11.39 -5.92
C ASN A 304 23.63 10.45 -6.96
N GLU A 305 23.82 9.17 -6.63
CA GLU A 305 24.36 8.16 -7.54
C GLU A 305 23.40 7.89 -8.71
N LEU A 306 22.11 7.74 -8.46
CA LEU A 306 21.09 7.54 -9.49
C LEU A 306 20.99 8.75 -10.44
N ASN A 307 21.05 9.97 -9.91
CA ASN A 307 21.06 11.18 -10.73
C ASN A 307 22.34 11.27 -11.62
N ALA A 308 23.48 10.81 -11.12
CA ALA A 308 24.69 10.72 -11.94
C ALA A 308 24.57 9.70 -13.09
N GLU A 309 23.69 8.72 -12.97
CA GLU A 309 23.33 7.74 -14.01
C GLU A 309 22.24 8.25 -14.96
N GLY A 310 21.65 9.42 -14.69
CA GLY A 310 20.58 10.02 -15.50
C GLY A 310 19.15 9.66 -15.06
N ILE A 311 18.99 8.91 -13.97
CA ILE A 311 17.69 8.58 -13.39
C ILE A 311 17.21 9.76 -12.53
N LYS A 312 15.97 10.21 -12.74
CA LYS A 312 15.41 11.38 -12.03
C LYS A 312 14.99 10.99 -10.61
N ALA A 313 15.89 11.15 -9.65
CA ALA A 313 15.65 10.82 -8.24
C ALA A 313 15.66 12.10 -7.37
N TYR A 314 14.74 12.14 -6.42
CA TYR A 314 14.54 13.19 -5.44
C TYR A 314 14.55 12.56 -4.05
N HIS A 315 15.03 13.26 -3.04
CA HIS A 315 15.00 12.79 -1.66
C HIS A 315 14.11 13.70 -0.83
N ASN A 316 13.06 13.14 -0.25
CA ASN A 316 12.18 13.82 0.68
C ASN A 316 12.55 13.46 2.12
N LEU A 317 12.68 14.46 2.97
CA LEU A 317 12.79 14.31 4.43
C LEU A 317 11.62 15.04 5.08
N PHE A 318 10.87 14.34 5.91
CA PHE A 318 9.80 14.95 6.69
C PHE A 318 10.37 15.84 7.81
N SER A 319 9.62 16.86 8.22
CA SER A 319 10.06 17.79 9.28
C SER A 319 10.40 17.10 10.61
N ARG A 320 9.72 15.99 10.91
CA ARG A 320 9.99 15.11 12.06
C ARG A 320 10.51 13.72 11.66
N ASN A 321 11.26 13.65 10.57
CA ASN A 321 11.76 12.39 10.04
C ASN A 321 12.49 11.58 11.12
N GLY A 322 12.11 10.30 11.30
CA GLY A 322 12.69 9.41 12.30
C GLY A 322 12.43 9.79 13.77
N ALA A 323 11.56 10.75 14.06
CA ALA A 323 11.43 11.33 15.39
C ALA A 323 9.97 11.49 15.89
N ALA A 324 9.07 10.66 15.38
CA ALA A 324 7.65 10.71 15.77
C ALA A 324 7.33 9.77 16.96
N THR A 325 6.13 9.24 16.96
CA THR A 325 5.65 8.26 17.93
C THR A 325 6.63 7.08 18.08
N PRO A 326 6.88 6.57 19.28
CA PRO A 326 7.80 5.44 19.50
C PRO A 326 7.28 4.10 18.94
N GLY A 327 6.08 4.05 18.40
CA GLY A 327 5.53 2.96 17.60
C GLY A 327 5.19 3.46 16.20
N HIS A 328 4.21 2.83 15.54
CA HIS A 328 3.74 3.29 14.23
C HIS A 328 3.14 4.71 14.33
N PRO A 329 3.26 5.54 13.30
CA PRO A 329 2.58 6.84 13.24
C PRO A 329 1.06 6.68 13.27
N ARG A 330 0.36 7.60 13.92
CA ARG A 330 -1.10 7.62 13.99
C ARG A 330 -1.69 8.60 12.96
N LEU A 331 -3.00 8.60 12.79
CA LEU A 331 -3.69 9.42 11.81
C LEU A 331 -3.26 10.90 11.78
N PRO A 332 -3.08 11.62 12.90
CA PRO A 332 -2.56 13.01 12.85
C PRO A 332 -1.17 13.11 12.21
N GLU A 333 -0.28 12.14 12.47
CA GLU A 333 1.07 12.10 11.90
C GLU A 333 1.04 11.72 10.40
N HIS A 334 0.13 10.85 10.00
CA HIS A 334 -0.11 10.57 8.58
C HIS A 334 -0.65 11.78 7.82
N ASN A 335 -1.54 12.57 8.43
CA ASN A 335 -2.05 13.82 7.85
C ASN A 335 -0.92 14.84 7.64
N GLU A 336 -0.01 14.96 8.61
CA GLU A 336 1.19 15.80 8.52
C GLU A 336 2.09 15.34 7.35
N MET A 337 2.47 14.07 7.33
CA MET A 337 3.28 13.49 6.24
C MET A 337 2.63 13.67 4.87
N ALA A 338 1.32 13.45 4.75
CA ALA A 338 0.60 13.62 3.50
C ALA A 338 0.65 15.07 3.00
N GLY A 339 0.51 16.04 3.91
CA GLY A 339 0.63 17.46 3.59
C GLY A 339 2.04 17.82 3.08
N GLU A 340 3.07 17.37 3.80
CA GLU A 340 4.47 17.64 3.45
C GLU A 340 4.87 16.97 2.14
N LEU A 341 4.55 15.69 1.95
CA LEU A 341 4.88 14.96 0.72
C LEU A 341 4.14 15.52 -0.49
N THR A 342 2.85 15.89 -0.33
CA THR A 342 2.08 16.55 -1.39
C THR A 342 2.74 17.86 -1.82
N LYS A 343 3.16 18.68 -0.86
CA LYS A 343 3.87 19.94 -1.12
C LYS A 343 5.20 19.69 -1.82
N PHE A 344 6.01 18.75 -1.28
CA PHE A 344 7.30 18.39 -1.87
C PHE A 344 7.17 17.97 -3.34
N ILE A 345 6.20 17.10 -3.65
CA ILE A 345 5.96 16.61 -5.01
C ILE A 345 5.57 17.77 -5.93
N LYS A 346 4.66 18.67 -5.50
CA LYS A 346 4.23 19.82 -6.30
C LYS A 346 5.35 20.81 -6.60
N GLU A 347 6.25 21.03 -5.64
CA GLU A 347 7.31 22.04 -5.75
C GLU A 347 8.58 21.53 -6.45
N ASN A 348 8.86 20.22 -6.38
CA ASN A 348 10.16 19.68 -6.82
C ASN A 348 10.05 18.63 -7.93
N VAL A 349 8.90 17.96 -8.06
CA VAL A 349 8.79 16.78 -8.94
C VAL A 349 7.87 17.05 -10.13
N LEU A 350 6.72 17.71 -9.95
CA LEU A 350 5.80 18.04 -11.04
C LEU A 350 6.26 19.28 -11.80
#